data_26cc8794daa8b290c75a3f25b1f36bb3
#
_entry.id   26cc8794daa8b290c75a3f25b1f36bb3
#
_cell.length_a   1.000
_cell.length_b   1.000
_cell.length_c   1.000
_cell.angle_alpha   90.00
_cell.angle_beta   90.00
_cell.angle_gamma   90.00
#
_symmetry.space_group_name_H-M   'P 1'
#
loop_
_entity.id
_entity.type
_entity.pdbx_description
1 polymer ?
#
loop_
_entity_poly.entity_id
_entity_poly.type
_entity_poly.pdbx_seq_one_letter_code
_entity_poly.pdbx_strand_id
1 'polypeptide(L)'
;MSKETGEKIYVPATLSDDILTGLVRKKYGYKGVIVSDAMGMDAIAKNFGEVEAVKMAIKAGVDLVLMPTTLRSKADLSKIDTIVDAVVDAVKTGDISEERLNDSVRRILTLKEKRGVLNFDPSARTAEKAEEAVGSSLNRDLERKIAAAAVTVVKNEENTLPFKVQTGDHVLLLGAFENEVPGLNLGMRRLIADGVLPKDTSFVAKNFTKESTLDSLKEDLEKATHIVVISEIGYEGHLDKNFWRTKIPTEIVNYANTNHKKAAVLSISKPYDVANYPAAKAILAVYGNKGMDPTESLKPDNAFGPNIPAGVEVIFNGKEHLGTLPVDIPKIVDGKMSETEYAYRIGHGLFYPAPAPLPTPETQVPTSPVQDPTHQTQPVEVGHTGTQVLVSKQEKASTLDRPQVTPIAVKQATDQAPVSVSASPASSVLPKTGQTENLLALMGISLLTFLGSFVYPRKKH
;
A
#
# COMPACT_ATOMS: atom_id res chain seq x y z
N MET A 1 -1.90 -27.58 -19.02
CA MET A 1 -0.67 -27.44 -19.83
C MET A 1 -0.48 -25.98 -20.17
N SER A 2 0.71 -25.44 -20.04
CA SER A 2 1.04 -24.09 -20.49
C SER A 2 0.97 -24.04 -22.02
N LYS A 3 0.38 -22.97 -22.58
CA LYS A 3 0.43 -22.72 -24.03
C LYS A 3 1.80 -22.26 -24.49
N GLU A 4 2.56 -21.63 -23.62
CA GLU A 4 3.91 -21.12 -23.91
C GLU A 4 4.96 -22.24 -23.94
N THR A 5 4.96 -23.11 -22.90
CA THR A 5 6.03 -24.10 -22.72
C THR A 5 5.60 -25.53 -22.99
N GLY A 6 4.30 -25.80 -23.07
CA GLY A 6 3.75 -27.17 -23.19
C GLY A 6 3.85 -28.00 -21.90
N GLU A 7 4.38 -27.42 -20.82
CA GLU A 7 4.58 -28.12 -19.56
C GLU A 7 3.32 -28.15 -18.69
N LYS A 8 3.28 -29.07 -17.74
CA LYS A 8 2.22 -29.13 -16.74
C LYS A 8 2.42 -28.00 -15.72
N ILE A 9 1.41 -27.15 -15.56
CA ILE A 9 1.44 -26.03 -14.63
C ILE A 9 0.30 -26.13 -13.62
N TYR A 10 0.48 -25.46 -12.47
CA TYR A 10 -0.60 -25.25 -11.53
C TYR A 10 -1.58 -24.21 -12.05
N VAL A 11 -2.87 -24.49 -11.90
CA VAL A 11 -3.92 -23.53 -12.27
C VAL A 11 -4.00 -22.45 -11.19
N PRO A 12 -3.93 -21.17 -11.53
CA PRO A 12 -4.13 -20.09 -10.57
C PRO A 12 -5.48 -20.17 -9.88
N ALA A 13 -5.58 -19.71 -8.64
CA ALA A 13 -6.83 -19.74 -7.87
C ALA A 13 -8.01 -19.10 -8.62
N THR A 14 -7.76 -18.01 -9.36
CA THR A 14 -8.75 -17.30 -10.20
C THR A 14 -9.36 -18.18 -11.28
N LEU A 15 -8.68 -19.23 -11.73
CA LEU A 15 -9.11 -20.14 -12.79
C LEU A 15 -9.53 -21.51 -12.23
N SER A 16 -9.58 -21.70 -10.92
CA SER A 16 -9.86 -22.96 -10.26
C SER A 16 -11.29 -23.01 -9.67
N ASP A 17 -12.13 -23.90 -10.20
CA ASP A 17 -13.47 -24.17 -9.65
C ASP A 17 -13.39 -24.70 -8.22
N ASP A 18 -12.43 -25.57 -7.91
CA ASP A 18 -12.23 -26.12 -6.55
C ASP A 18 -12.03 -25.01 -5.54
N ILE A 19 -11.32 -23.95 -5.91
CA ILE A 19 -11.04 -22.83 -5.02
C ILE A 19 -12.22 -21.86 -4.99
N LEU A 20 -12.65 -21.33 -6.14
CA LEU A 20 -13.67 -20.27 -6.15
C LEU A 20 -15.07 -20.80 -5.83
N THR A 21 -15.48 -21.85 -6.49
CA THR A 21 -16.80 -22.47 -6.26
C THR A 21 -16.75 -23.41 -5.05
N GLY A 22 -15.79 -24.30 -4.98
CA GLY A 22 -15.70 -25.31 -3.93
C GLY A 22 -15.39 -24.70 -2.56
N LEU A 23 -14.27 -23.98 -2.44
CA LEU A 23 -13.82 -23.46 -1.15
C LEU A 23 -14.55 -22.15 -0.80
N VAL A 24 -14.50 -21.14 -1.66
CA VAL A 24 -15.03 -19.80 -1.35
C VAL A 24 -16.55 -19.79 -1.29
N ARG A 25 -17.22 -20.29 -2.32
CA ARG A 25 -18.70 -20.28 -2.40
C ARG A 25 -19.33 -21.31 -1.48
N LYS A 26 -18.95 -22.60 -1.63
CA LYS A 26 -19.62 -23.69 -0.93
C LYS A 26 -19.15 -23.82 0.52
N LYS A 27 -17.84 -23.94 0.77
CA LYS A 27 -17.31 -24.19 2.11
C LYS A 27 -17.41 -22.97 3.02
N TYR A 28 -17.02 -21.78 2.52
CA TYR A 28 -17.08 -20.54 3.31
C TYR A 28 -18.41 -19.78 3.16
N GLY A 29 -19.28 -20.18 2.26
CA GLY A 29 -20.62 -19.60 2.10
C GLY A 29 -20.62 -18.16 1.56
N TYR A 30 -19.55 -17.73 0.87
CA TYR A 30 -19.46 -16.37 0.36
C TYR A 30 -20.52 -16.07 -0.69
N LYS A 31 -21.35 -15.04 -0.48
CA LYS A 31 -22.50 -14.66 -1.32
C LYS A 31 -22.22 -13.42 -2.19
N GLY A 32 -21.13 -12.72 -1.95
CA GLY A 32 -20.79 -11.48 -2.67
C GLY A 32 -20.28 -11.71 -4.09
N VAL A 33 -20.01 -10.62 -4.80
CA VAL A 33 -19.40 -10.64 -6.14
C VAL A 33 -17.92 -11.02 -6.02
N ILE A 34 -17.47 -11.95 -6.88
CA ILE A 34 -16.05 -12.29 -7.05
C ILE A 34 -15.56 -11.57 -8.30
N VAL A 35 -14.50 -10.76 -8.13
CA VAL A 35 -13.80 -10.05 -9.20
C VAL A 35 -12.44 -10.70 -9.40
N SER A 36 -12.04 -10.95 -10.64
CA SER A 36 -10.66 -11.41 -10.91
C SER A 36 -9.65 -10.29 -10.68
N ASP A 37 -8.38 -10.63 -10.56
CA ASP A 37 -7.30 -9.71 -10.87
C ASP A 37 -7.19 -9.50 -12.39
N ALA A 38 -6.28 -8.63 -12.85
CA ALA A 38 -6.06 -8.38 -14.27
C ALA A 38 -5.68 -9.67 -15.02
N MET A 39 -6.48 -10.03 -16.02
CA MET A 39 -6.27 -11.27 -16.78
C MET A 39 -5.10 -11.18 -17.76
N GLY A 40 -4.64 -9.96 -18.06
CA GLY A 40 -3.46 -9.73 -18.91
C GLY A 40 -2.11 -10.00 -18.25
N MET A 41 -2.08 -10.44 -16.98
CA MET A 41 -0.83 -10.80 -16.28
C MET A 41 -0.16 -11.99 -16.97
N ASP A 42 1.18 -11.93 -17.10
CA ASP A 42 2.00 -12.91 -17.83
C ASP A 42 1.71 -14.36 -17.43
N ALA A 43 1.55 -14.63 -16.15
CA ALA A 43 1.24 -15.97 -15.63
C ALA A 43 -0.09 -16.56 -16.17
N ILE A 44 -1.02 -15.71 -16.57
CA ILE A 44 -2.32 -16.10 -17.13
C ILE A 44 -2.26 -16.01 -18.66
N ALA A 45 -1.93 -14.84 -19.20
CA ALA A 45 -1.99 -14.57 -20.64
C ALA A 45 -1.09 -15.49 -21.47
N LYS A 46 0.16 -15.73 -21.03
CA LYS A 46 1.11 -16.60 -21.71
C LYS A 46 0.75 -18.08 -21.60
N ASN A 47 0.26 -18.52 -20.45
CA ASN A 47 -0.02 -19.93 -20.21
C ASN A 47 -1.36 -20.41 -20.75
N PHE A 48 -2.40 -19.58 -20.73
CA PHE A 48 -3.77 -19.97 -21.11
C PHE A 48 -4.26 -19.23 -22.36
N GLY A 49 -3.76 -18.04 -22.63
CA GLY A 49 -4.26 -17.11 -23.64
C GLY A 49 -5.52 -16.39 -23.17
N GLU A 50 -5.78 -15.20 -23.73
CA GLU A 50 -6.80 -14.27 -23.23
C GLU A 50 -8.22 -14.86 -23.22
N VAL A 51 -8.69 -15.40 -24.35
CA VAL A 51 -10.05 -15.94 -24.50
C VAL A 51 -10.29 -17.12 -23.57
N GLU A 52 -9.36 -18.10 -23.56
CA GLU A 52 -9.53 -19.30 -22.76
C GLU A 52 -9.47 -19.01 -21.25
N ALA A 53 -8.56 -18.11 -20.84
CA ALA A 53 -8.47 -17.68 -19.46
C ALA A 53 -9.78 -17.04 -18.96
N VAL A 54 -10.44 -16.23 -19.78
CA VAL A 54 -11.74 -15.62 -19.45
C VAL A 54 -12.82 -16.69 -19.28
N LYS A 55 -12.92 -17.65 -20.20
CA LYS A 55 -13.88 -18.76 -20.06
C LYS A 55 -13.63 -19.58 -18.80
N MET A 56 -12.36 -19.93 -18.53
CA MET A 56 -11.98 -20.66 -17.32
C MET A 56 -12.34 -19.88 -16.05
N ALA A 57 -12.08 -18.58 -16.00
CA ALA A 57 -12.43 -17.74 -14.86
C ALA A 57 -13.93 -17.71 -14.59
N ILE A 58 -14.75 -17.54 -15.63
CA ILE A 58 -16.20 -17.57 -15.51
C ILE A 58 -16.68 -18.94 -15.02
N LYS A 59 -16.17 -20.03 -15.57
CA LYS A 59 -16.48 -21.41 -15.14
C LYS A 59 -16.10 -21.63 -13.68
N ALA A 60 -14.94 -21.15 -13.27
CA ALA A 60 -14.44 -21.30 -11.91
C ALA A 60 -15.24 -20.54 -10.85
N GLY A 61 -16.00 -19.51 -11.21
CA GLY A 61 -16.83 -18.78 -10.25
C GLY A 61 -16.61 -17.28 -10.19
N VAL A 62 -15.78 -16.71 -11.07
CA VAL A 62 -15.62 -15.25 -11.23
C VAL A 62 -16.90 -14.64 -11.78
N ASP A 63 -17.39 -13.58 -11.15
CA ASP A 63 -18.57 -12.84 -11.60
C ASP A 63 -18.19 -11.65 -12.50
N LEU A 64 -17.07 -10.98 -12.20
CA LEU A 64 -16.53 -9.84 -12.95
C LEU A 64 -15.09 -10.14 -13.36
N VAL A 65 -14.84 -10.25 -14.65
CA VAL A 65 -13.51 -10.46 -15.20
C VAL A 65 -12.85 -9.10 -15.44
N LEU A 66 -11.80 -8.80 -14.70
CA LEU A 66 -11.09 -7.54 -14.76
C LEU A 66 -10.01 -7.58 -15.83
N MET A 67 -9.95 -6.55 -16.68
CA MET A 67 -8.92 -6.39 -17.72
C MET A 67 -8.70 -7.69 -18.53
N PRO A 68 -9.74 -8.21 -19.21
CA PRO A 68 -9.67 -9.49 -19.91
C PRO A 68 -8.65 -9.51 -21.05
N THR A 69 -8.30 -8.34 -21.56
CA THR A 69 -7.28 -8.11 -22.58
C THR A 69 -6.66 -6.72 -22.42
N THR A 70 -5.54 -6.50 -23.06
CA THR A 70 -4.86 -5.19 -23.08
C THR A 70 -5.37 -4.36 -24.26
N LEU A 71 -5.92 -3.18 -23.98
CA LEU A 71 -6.39 -2.21 -24.96
C LEU A 71 -5.44 -1.00 -24.99
N ARG A 72 -4.67 -0.85 -26.07
CA ARG A 72 -3.73 0.28 -26.28
C ARG A 72 -4.16 1.22 -27.39
N SER A 73 -5.07 0.77 -28.24
CA SER A 73 -5.54 1.52 -29.41
C SER A 73 -7.01 1.19 -29.73
N LYS A 74 -7.63 1.97 -30.62
CA LYS A 74 -8.98 1.68 -31.12
C LYS A 74 -9.06 0.34 -31.84
N ALA A 75 -7.98 -0.11 -32.48
CA ALA A 75 -7.94 -1.41 -33.17
C ALA A 75 -8.06 -2.59 -32.20
N ASP A 76 -7.64 -2.40 -30.94
CA ASP A 76 -7.74 -3.46 -29.93
C ASP A 76 -9.18 -3.71 -29.44
N LEU A 77 -10.15 -2.83 -29.76
CA LEU A 77 -11.54 -3.01 -29.36
C LEU A 77 -12.15 -4.31 -29.87
N SER A 78 -11.75 -4.76 -31.07
CA SER A 78 -12.18 -6.04 -31.64
C SER A 78 -11.81 -7.26 -30.78
N LYS A 79 -10.81 -7.15 -29.91
CA LYS A 79 -10.46 -8.22 -28.95
C LYS A 79 -11.59 -8.44 -27.93
N ILE A 80 -12.27 -7.37 -27.53
CA ILE A 80 -13.42 -7.48 -26.63
C ILE A 80 -14.54 -8.24 -27.31
N ASP A 81 -14.87 -7.91 -28.58
CA ASP A 81 -15.90 -8.62 -29.33
C ASP A 81 -15.54 -10.11 -29.44
N THR A 82 -14.29 -10.42 -29.77
CA THR A 82 -13.79 -11.82 -29.82
C THR A 82 -14.00 -12.57 -28.51
N ILE A 83 -13.71 -11.92 -27.37
CA ILE A 83 -13.88 -12.54 -26.04
C ILE A 83 -15.37 -12.74 -25.74
N VAL A 84 -16.19 -11.73 -26.03
CA VAL A 84 -17.65 -11.80 -25.81
C VAL A 84 -18.27 -12.91 -26.65
N ASP A 85 -17.95 -12.97 -27.94
CA ASP A 85 -18.45 -13.99 -28.84
C ASP A 85 -18.05 -15.40 -28.37
N ALA A 86 -16.82 -15.58 -27.94
CA ALA A 86 -16.34 -16.86 -27.41
C ALA A 86 -17.07 -17.28 -26.12
N VAL A 87 -17.41 -16.34 -25.23
CA VAL A 87 -18.24 -16.63 -24.03
C VAL A 87 -19.67 -16.96 -24.43
N VAL A 88 -20.26 -16.23 -25.38
CA VAL A 88 -21.60 -16.50 -25.91
C VAL A 88 -21.66 -17.91 -26.52
N ASP A 89 -20.67 -18.29 -27.32
CA ASP A 89 -20.59 -19.62 -27.91
C ASP A 89 -20.37 -20.71 -26.86
N ALA A 90 -19.59 -20.45 -25.83
CA ALA A 90 -19.43 -21.37 -24.70
C ALA A 90 -20.75 -21.60 -23.96
N VAL A 91 -21.59 -20.59 -23.84
CA VAL A 91 -22.96 -20.74 -23.27
C VAL A 91 -23.86 -21.53 -24.21
N LYS A 92 -23.89 -21.23 -25.52
CA LYS A 92 -24.69 -21.96 -26.52
C LYS A 92 -24.33 -23.44 -26.59
N THR A 93 -23.06 -23.77 -26.45
CA THR A 93 -22.57 -25.16 -26.45
C THR A 93 -22.70 -25.88 -25.12
N GLY A 94 -23.11 -25.17 -24.05
CA GLY A 94 -23.25 -25.72 -22.71
C GLY A 94 -21.91 -25.86 -21.95
N ASP A 95 -20.80 -25.34 -22.49
CA ASP A 95 -19.49 -25.31 -21.79
C ASP A 95 -19.52 -24.37 -20.57
N ILE A 96 -20.33 -23.30 -20.65
CA ILE A 96 -20.71 -22.45 -19.51
C ILE A 96 -22.22 -22.54 -19.36
N SER A 97 -22.72 -22.93 -18.19
CA SER A 97 -24.17 -23.01 -18.02
C SER A 97 -24.79 -21.61 -17.95
N GLU A 98 -25.98 -21.45 -18.54
CA GLU A 98 -26.75 -20.22 -18.47
C GLU A 98 -27.08 -19.84 -17.03
N GLU A 99 -27.37 -20.83 -16.16
CA GLU A 99 -27.60 -20.62 -14.74
C GLU A 99 -26.36 -19.97 -14.04
N ARG A 100 -25.14 -20.43 -14.36
CA ARG A 100 -23.90 -19.85 -13.85
C ARG A 100 -23.78 -18.37 -14.22
N LEU A 101 -24.11 -18.03 -15.46
CA LEU A 101 -24.07 -16.64 -15.94
C LEU A 101 -25.14 -15.79 -15.25
N ASN A 102 -26.37 -16.30 -15.16
CA ASN A 102 -27.49 -15.63 -14.49
C ASN A 102 -27.21 -15.38 -13.01
N ASP A 103 -26.55 -16.28 -12.33
CA ASP A 103 -26.11 -16.11 -10.94
C ASP A 103 -25.11 -14.96 -10.78
N SER A 104 -24.16 -14.83 -11.70
CA SER A 104 -23.24 -13.69 -11.73
C SER A 104 -23.97 -12.37 -11.94
N VAL A 105 -24.85 -12.33 -12.95
CA VAL A 105 -25.63 -11.13 -13.26
C VAL A 105 -26.48 -10.71 -12.06
N ARG A 106 -27.15 -11.68 -11.41
CA ARG A 106 -27.97 -11.40 -10.21
C ARG A 106 -27.13 -10.79 -9.09
N ARG A 107 -25.95 -11.33 -8.78
CA ARG A 107 -25.05 -10.78 -7.75
C ARG A 107 -24.59 -9.36 -8.11
N ILE A 108 -24.24 -9.13 -9.37
CA ILE A 108 -23.79 -7.83 -9.85
C ILE A 108 -24.92 -6.81 -9.74
N LEU A 109 -26.12 -7.15 -10.20
CA LEU A 109 -27.28 -6.25 -10.15
C LEU A 109 -27.69 -5.94 -8.72
N THR A 110 -27.72 -6.95 -7.83
CA THR A 110 -27.97 -6.76 -6.40
C THR A 110 -26.94 -5.83 -5.75
N LEU A 111 -25.66 -5.97 -6.10
CA LEU A 111 -24.61 -5.08 -5.60
C LEU A 111 -24.81 -3.64 -6.11
N LYS A 112 -25.13 -3.47 -7.40
CA LYS A 112 -25.39 -2.16 -8.01
C LYS A 112 -26.61 -1.48 -7.37
N GLU A 113 -27.68 -2.22 -7.16
CA GLU A 113 -28.89 -1.73 -6.48
C GLU A 113 -28.57 -1.28 -5.05
N LYS A 114 -27.93 -2.16 -4.26
CA LYS A 114 -27.52 -1.85 -2.87
C LYS A 114 -26.62 -0.61 -2.76
N ARG A 115 -25.81 -0.35 -3.77
CA ARG A 115 -24.90 0.80 -3.83
C ARG A 115 -25.52 2.03 -4.50
N GLY A 116 -26.80 1.98 -4.92
CA GLY A 116 -27.49 3.08 -5.57
C GLY A 116 -26.96 3.39 -6.97
N VAL A 117 -26.24 2.45 -7.60
CA VAL A 117 -25.65 2.67 -8.93
C VAL A 117 -26.70 2.62 -10.03
N LEU A 118 -27.77 1.83 -9.85
CA LEU A 118 -28.86 1.70 -10.85
C LEU A 118 -29.73 2.97 -10.92
N ASN A 119 -29.82 3.70 -9.82
CA ASN A 119 -30.56 4.94 -9.71
C ASN A 119 -29.61 6.10 -9.40
N PHE A 120 -28.53 6.20 -10.16
CA PHE A 120 -27.47 7.19 -9.94
C PHE A 120 -28.00 8.60 -10.23
N ASP A 121 -27.93 9.46 -9.21
CA ASP A 121 -28.14 10.90 -9.34
C ASP A 121 -26.80 11.63 -9.45
N PRO A 122 -26.41 12.14 -10.63
CA PRO A 122 -25.17 12.86 -10.80
C PRO A 122 -25.07 14.12 -9.93
N SER A 123 -26.22 14.78 -9.64
CA SER A 123 -26.25 16.03 -8.85
C SER A 123 -25.89 15.81 -7.38
N ALA A 124 -26.07 14.59 -6.87
CA ALA A 124 -25.71 14.23 -5.51
C ALA A 124 -24.21 13.94 -5.33
N ARG A 125 -23.45 13.78 -6.44
CA ARG A 125 -22.03 13.36 -6.43
C ARG A 125 -21.19 14.29 -7.28
N THR A 126 -21.06 15.53 -6.84
CA THR A 126 -20.25 16.54 -7.52
C THR A 126 -18.77 16.36 -7.17
N ALA A 127 -17.88 16.96 -7.97
CA ALA A 127 -16.44 16.97 -7.70
C ALA A 127 -16.13 17.62 -6.34
N GLU A 128 -16.84 18.69 -5.99
CA GLU A 128 -16.67 19.41 -4.72
C GLU A 128 -16.99 18.50 -3.52
N LYS A 129 -18.11 17.75 -3.58
CA LYS A 129 -18.45 16.78 -2.51
C LYS A 129 -17.44 15.62 -2.43
N ALA A 130 -16.89 15.20 -3.56
CA ALA A 130 -15.84 14.18 -3.57
C ALA A 130 -14.55 14.73 -2.93
N GLU A 131 -14.18 15.96 -3.23
CA GLU A 131 -13.02 16.65 -2.66
C GLU A 131 -13.17 16.85 -1.14
N GLU A 132 -14.37 17.26 -0.70
CA GLU A 132 -14.72 17.39 0.72
C GLU A 132 -14.59 16.06 1.48
N ALA A 133 -15.07 14.97 0.88
CA ALA A 133 -15.04 13.63 1.49
C ALA A 133 -13.63 13.03 1.50
N VAL A 134 -12.93 13.05 0.35
CA VAL A 134 -11.63 12.39 0.17
C VAL A 134 -10.52 13.18 0.85
N GLY A 135 -10.52 14.51 0.69
CA GLY A 135 -9.50 15.41 1.22
C GLY A 135 -9.80 16.02 2.59
N SER A 136 -10.81 15.50 3.33
CA SER A 136 -11.18 16.05 4.62
C SER A 136 -10.01 16.09 5.61
N SER A 137 -10.00 17.08 6.52
CA SER A 137 -8.99 17.18 7.57
C SER A 137 -8.89 15.90 8.41
N LEU A 138 -10.04 15.30 8.73
CA LEU A 138 -10.10 14.04 9.47
C LEU A 138 -9.36 12.90 8.73
N ASN A 139 -9.58 12.75 7.43
CA ASN A 139 -8.92 11.73 6.63
C ASN A 139 -7.41 11.99 6.51
N ARG A 140 -7.01 13.26 6.36
CA ARG A 140 -5.59 13.66 6.34
C ARG A 140 -4.89 13.41 7.67
N ASP A 141 -5.55 13.70 8.78
CA ASP A 141 -5.01 13.43 10.12
C ASP A 141 -4.87 11.93 10.38
N LEU A 142 -5.85 11.13 9.93
CA LEU A 142 -5.79 9.67 10.03
C LEU A 142 -4.65 9.10 9.17
N GLU A 143 -4.53 9.54 7.93
CA GLU A 143 -3.43 9.18 7.03
C GLU A 143 -2.06 9.48 7.66
N ARG A 144 -1.88 10.69 8.20
CA ARG A 144 -0.66 11.12 8.89
C ARG A 144 -0.35 10.23 10.11
N LYS A 145 -1.36 9.91 10.93
CA LYS A 145 -1.20 9.04 12.11
C LYS A 145 -0.81 7.62 11.72
N ILE A 146 -1.48 7.05 10.72
CA ILE A 146 -1.18 5.69 10.24
C ILE A 146 0.23 5.63 9.68
N ALA A 147 0.60 6.61 8.85
CA ALA A 147 1.93 6.66 8.25
C ALA A 147 3.04 6.78 9.31
N ALA A 148 2.86 7.64 10.31
CA ALA A 148 3.82 7.77 11.40
C ALA A 148 3.94 6.48 12.22
N ALA A 149 2.80 5.86 12.57
CA ALA A 149 2.79 4.60 13.31
C ALA A 149 3.48 3.45 12.55
N ALA A 150 3.45 3.47 11.22
CA ALA A 150 4.10 2.46 10.37
C ALA A 150 5.62 2.63 10.28
N VAL A 151 6.15 3.81 10.55
CA VAL A 151 7.61 4.05 10.47
C VAL A 151 8.35 3.08 11.38
N THR A 152 9.31 2.37 10.80
CA THR A 152 10.14 1.40 11.51
C THR A 152 11.57 1.93 11.64
N VAL A 153 12.02 2.18 12.86
CA VAL A 153 13.43 2.46 13.13
C VAL A 153 14.16 1.13 13.14
N VAL A 154 14.96 0.89 12.10
CA VAL A 154 15.69 -0.37 11.92
C VAL A 154 17.02 -0.35 12.64
N LYS A 155 17.68 0.81 12.67
CA LYS A 155 19.00 1.00 13.28
C LYS A 155 19.07 2.37 13.96
N ASN A 156 19.64 2.41 15.17
CA ASN A 156 19.87 3.65 15.91
C ASN A 156 21.10 3.48 16.83
N GLU A 157 22.28 3.54 16.25
CA GLU A 157 23.55 3.44 16.99
C GLU A 157 23.94 4.80 17.57
N GLU A 158 24.64 4.77 18.68
CA GLU A 158 25.13 5.95 19.41
C GLU A 158 24.03 6.98 19.75
N ASN A 159 22.78 6.54 19.88
CA ASN A 159 21.63 7.43 20.08
C ASN A 159 21.57 8.57 19.04
N THR A 160 21.85 8.23 17.78
CA THR A 160 21.82 9.18 16.66
C THR A 160 20.45 9.81 16.48
N LEU A 161 19.39 9.02 16.67
CA LEU A 161 18.00 9.47 16.68
C LEU A 161 17.46 9.60 18.12
N PRO A 162 16.51 10.51 18.36
CA PRO A 162 16.02 11.53 17.40
C PRO A 162 17.07 12.62 17.18
N PHE A 163 17.04 13.22 15.99
CA PHE A 163 17.87 14.40 15.72
C PHE A 163 17.46 15.55 16.61
N LYS A 164 18.46 16.17 17.26
CA LYS A 164 18.27 17.35 18.08
C LYS A 164 18.89 18.54 17.37
N VAL A 165 18.03 19.37 16.79
CA VAL A 165 18.43 20.57 16.05
C VAL A 165 18.41 21.79 16.97
N GLN A 166 19.48 22.57 16.93
CA GLN A 166 19.65 23.81 17.67
C GLN A 166 19.76 25.01 16.73
N THR A 167 19.62 26.22 17.27
CA THR A 167 19.88 27.44 16.51
C THR A 167 21.30 27.42 15.94
N GLY A 168 21.41 27.67 14.64
CA GLY A 168 22.69 27.60 13.92
C GLY A 168 22.93 26.26 13.20
N ASP A 169 22.15 25.22 13.49
CA ASP A 169 22.20 23.99 12.74
C ASP A 169 21.58 24.14 11.34
N HIS A 170 22.07 23.33 10.41
CA HIS A 170 21.54 23.25 9.06
C HIS A 170 21.19 21.81 8.70
N VAL A 171 19.95 21.58 8.24
CA VAL A 171 19.46 20.25 7.87
C VAL A 171 19.45 20.10 6.34
N LEU A 172 20.15 19.09 5.85
CA LEU A 172 20.15 18.71 4.44
C LEU A 172 19.29 17.45 4.24
N LEU A 173 18.31 17.54 3.34
CA LEU A 173 17.46 16.39 3.00
C LEU A 173 17.63 16.08 1.50
N LEU A 174 18.00 14.85 1.20
CA LEU A 174 18.36 14.41 -0.14
C LEU A 174 17.45 13.30 -0.61
N GLY A 175 16.65 13.56 -1.65
CA GLY A 175 15.84 12.57 -2.34
C GLY A 175 16.58 11.91 -3.50
N ALA A 176 16.19 10.70 -3.89
CA ALA A 176 16.68 10.04 -5.09
C ALA A 176 15.98 10.55 -6.36
N PHE A 177 14.78 11.15 -6.20
CA PHE A 177 13.97 11.68 -7.29
C PHE A 177 13.37 13.05 -6.91
N GLU A 178 13.08 13.84 -7.94
CA GLU A 178 12.47 15.16 -7.78
C GLU A 178 11.10 15.10 -7.05
N ASN A 179 10.30 14.08 -7.30
CA ASN A 179 8.99 13.90 -6.69
C ASN A 179 9.02 13.48 -5.20
N GLU A 180 10.18 13.24 -4.62
CA GLU A 180 10.36 12.98 -3.18
C GLU A 180 10.61 14.27 -2.39
N VAL A 181 11.15 15.27 -3.05
CA VAL A 181 11.52 16.57 -2.45
C VAL A 181 10.33 17.28 -1.79
N PRO A 182 9.12 17.33 -2.39
CA PRO A 182 7.95 17.91 -1.73
C PRO A 182 7.61 17.24 -0.40
N GLY A 183 7.75 15.91 -0.31
CA GLY A 183 7.51 15.15 0.91
C GLY A 183 8.52 15.48 2.02
N LEU A 184 9.79 15.60 1.67
CA LEU A 184 10.86 16.02 2.58
C LEU A 184 10.60 17.43 3.13
N ASN A 185 10.28 18.38 2.24
CA ASN A 185 9.93 19.76 2.61
C ASN A 185 8.70 19.80 3.52
N LEU A 186 7.66 19.01 3.21
CA LEU A 186 6.43 18.98 4.00
C LEU A 186 6.68 18.49 5.42
N GLY A 187 7.49 17.44 5.60
CA GLY A 187 7.87 16.93 6.91
C GLY A 187 8.55 18.01 7.76
N MET A 188 9.53 18.72 7.21
CA MET A 188 10.21 19.81 7.91
C MET A 188 9.27 20.97 8.28
N ARG A 189 8.42 21.40 7.34
CA ARG A 189 7.44 22.47 7.62
C ARG A 189 6.45 22.09 8.71
N ARG A 190 5.99 20.84 8.74
CA ARG A 190 5.11 20.33 9.81
C ARG A 190 5.81 20.34 11.17
N LEU A 191 7.06 19.90 11.24
CA LEU A 191 7.84 19.94 12.47
C LEU A 191 8.02 21.37 13.03
N ILE A 192 8.25 22.34 12.14
CA ILE A 192 8.36 23.76 12.52
C ILE A 192 6.98 24.31 12.93
N ALA A 193 5.92 24.01 12.19
CA ALA A 193 4.56 24.46 12.49
C ALA A 193 4.04 23.87 13.81
N ASP A 194 4.35 22.61 14.08
CA ASP A 194 3.99 21.89 15.30
C ASP A 194 4.89 22.29 16.49
N GLY A 195 5.89 23.17 16.30
CA GLY A 195 6.79 23.64 17.36
C GLY A 195 7.79 22.60 17.85
N VAL A 196 7.98 21.51 17.13
CA VAL A 196 9.00 20.49 17.42
C VAL A 196 10.40 21.02 17.09
N LEU A 197 10.52 21.80 16.03
CA LEU A 197 11.74 22.48 15.63
C LEU A 197 11.61 24.00 15.82
N PRO A 198 12.72 24.70 16.06
CA PRO A 198 12.75 26.15 16.09
C PRO A 198 12.18 26.76 14.80
N LYS A 199 11.52 27.93 14.90
CA LYS A 199 10.92 28.62 13.73
C LYS A 199 11.96 29.06 12.70
N ASP A 200 13.18 29.30 13.16
CA ASP A 200 14.34 29.73 12.38
C ASP A 200 15.22 28.55 11.90
N THR A 201 14.73 27.31 12.03
CA THR A 201 15.46 26.13 11.56
C THR A 201 15.81 26.26 10.08
N SER A 202 17.12 26.24 9.81
CA SER A 202 17.65 26.28 8.44
C SER A 202 17.65 24.90 7.83
N PHE A 203 17.04 24.71 6.67
CA PHE A 203 17.07 23.45 5.95
C PHE A 203 17.00 23.62 4.44
N VAL A 204 17.51 22.63 3.70
CA VAL A 204 17.42 22.49 2.25
C VAL A 204 16.99 21.07 1.92
N ALA A 205 15.98 20.93 1.04
CA ALA A 205 15.61 19.65 0.46
C ALA A 205 15.78 19.71 -1.07
N LYS A 206 16.52 18.74 -1.60
CA LYS A 206 16.75 18.61 -3.04
C LYS A 206 16.96 17.13 -3.41
N ASN A 207 16.98 16.82 -4.70
CA ASN A 207 17.31 15.48 -5.14
C ASN A 207 18.75 15.39 -5.63
N PHE A 208 19.32 14.21 -5.52
CA PHE A 208 20.51 13.80 -6.26
C PHE A 208 20.10 13.02 -7.52
N THR A 209 21.00 12.90 -8.45
CA THR A 209 20.78 12.19 -9.72
C THR A 209 21.90 11.17 -9.95
N LYS A 210 21.80 10.37 -10.99
CA LYS A 210 22.86 9.41 -11.34
C LYS A 210 24.21 10.06 -11.68
N GLU A 211 24.20 11.36 -12.04
CA GLU A 211 25.38 12.17 -12.31
C GLU A 211 25.96 12.84 -11.06
N SER A 212 25.26 12.78 -9.93
CA SER A 212 25.71 13.41 -8.70
C SER A 212 26.96 12.72 -8.13
N THR A 213 27.85 13.52 -7.59
CA THR A 213 29.05 13.13 -6.86
C THR A 213 29.14 13.87 -5.54
N LEU A 214 29.99 13.44 -4.63
CA LEU A 214 30.24 14.21 -3.40
C LEU A 214 30.70 15.64 -3.69
N ASP A 215 31.52 15.83 -4.74
CA ASP A 215 31.97 17.16 -5.13
C ASP A 215 30.82 18.06 -5.61
N SER A 216 29.87 17.48 -6.36
CA SER A 216 28.68 18.24 -6.81
C SER A 216 27.72 18.58 -5.67
N LEU A 217 27.80 17.91 -4.55
CA LEU A 217 27.00 18.13 -3.32
C LEU A 217 27.81 18.81 -2.21
N LYS A 218 29.08 19.12 -2.47
CA LYS A 218 30.05 19.53 -1.45
C LYS A 218 29.58 20.72 -0.62
N GLU A 219 29.11 21.78 -1.26
CA GLU A 219 28.68 23.01 -0.57
C GLU A 219 27.56 22.73 0.46
N ASP A 220 26.56 21.92 0.08
CA ASP A 220 25.47 21.55 0.98
C ASP A 220 25.94 20.59 2.07
N LEU A 221 26.78 19.62 1.72
CA LEU A 221 27.33 18.67 2.68
C LEU A 221 28.22 19.35 3.72
N GLU A 222 29.00 20.36 3.33
CA GLU A 222 29.83 21.14 4.26
C GLU A 222 28.99 21.96 5.24
N LYS A 223 27.93 22.60 4.75
CA LYS A 223 27.00 23.39 5.58
C LYS A 223 26.15 22.53 6.52
N ALA A 224 25.81 21.32 6.11
CA ALA A 224 24.91 20.46 6.89
C ALA A 224 25.51 20.02 8.21
N THR A 225 24.74 20.11 9.28
CA THR A 225 25.00 19.46 10.58
C THR A 225 24.24 18.14 10.70
N HIS A 226 23.07 18.07 10.07
CA HIS A 226 22.18 16.92 10.03
C HIS A 226 21.82 16.59 8.58
N ILE A 227 21.90 15.31 8.22
CA ILE A 227 21.65 14.84 6.86
C ILE A 227 20.60 13.73 6.90
N VAL A 228 19.56 13.86 6.07
CA VAL A 228 18.62 12.79 5.78
C VAL A 228 18.78 12.43 4.31
N VAL A 229 19.08 11.18 4.01
CA VAL A 229 19.20 10.72 2.62
C VAL A 229 18.23 9.59 2.36
N ILE A 230 17.43 9.73 1.30
CA ILE A 230 16.51 8.68 0.86
C ILE A 230 17.30 7.57 0.15
N SER A 231 16.92 6.33 0.46
CA SER A 231 17.23 5.14 -0.30
C SER A 231 15.96 4.55 -0.89
N GLU A 232 15.98 4.24 -2.18
CA GLU A 232 14.86 3.63 -2.87
C GLU A 232 15.31 2.50 -3.79
N ILE A 233 14.83 1.28 -3.51
CA ILE A 233 15.04 0.14 -4.40
C ILE A 233 13.70 -0.39 -4.95
N GLY A 234 13.67 -0.70 -6.24
CA GLY A 234 12.52 -1.36 -6.90
C GLY A 234 12.72 -2.85 -7.12
N TYR A 235 13.96 -3.28 -7.38
CA TYR A 235 14.33 -4.68 -7.64
C TYR A 235 15.74 -4.97 -7.11
N GLU A 236 16.08 -6.26 -7.05
CA GLU A 236 17.34 -6.75 -6.50
C GLU A 236 18.58 -6.10 -7.12
N GLY A 237 18.59 -5.90 -8.45
CA GLY A 237 19.73 -5.25 -9.12
C GLY A 237 20.05 -3.83 -8.64
N HIS A 238 19.11 -3.17 -7.94
CA HIS A 238 19.37 -1.88 -7.31
C HIS A 238 20.18 -1.98 -6.00
N LEU A 239 20.36 -3.19 -5.47
CA LEU A 239 21.18 -3.45 -4.28
C LEU A 239 22.67 -3.47 -4.60
N ASP A 240 23.06 -3.47 -5.87
CA ASP A 240 24.47 -3.38 -6.26
C ASP A 240 25.10 -2.08 -5.75
N LYS A 241 26.25 -2.21 -5.08
CA LYS A 241 26.99 -1.08 -4.49
C LYS A 241 27.39 0.01 -5.50
N ASN A 242 27.48 -0.33 -6.79
CA ASN A 242 27.79 0.61 -7.86
C ASN A 242 26.53 1.24 -8.48
N PHE A 243 25.37 0.73 -8.17
CA PHE A 243 24.12 1.34 -8.63
C PHE A 243 23.92 2.70 -7.96
N TRP A 244 23.69 3.74 -8.70
CA TRP A 244 23.73 5.12 -8.22
C TRP A 244 22.84 5.40 -6.99
N ARG A 245 21.64 4.76 -6.88
CA ARG A 245 20.74 4.91 -5.75
C ARG A 245 21.18 4.19 -4.48
N THR A 246 22.16 3.31 -4.57
CA THR A 246 22.82 2.68 -3.44
C THR A 246 24.16 3.34 -3.18
N LYS A 247 24.93 3.63 -4.24
CA LYS A 247 26.26 4.23 -4.18
C LYS A 247 26.23 5.61 -3.51
N ILE A 248 25.41 6.53 -4.03
CA ILE A 248 25.38 7.92 -3.55
C ILE A 248 24.97 8.03 -2.09
N PRO A 249 23.89 7.40 -1.60
CA PRO A 249 23.57 7.38 -0.17
C PRO A 249 24.70 6.78 0.69
N THR A 250 25.38 5.72 0.21
CA THR A 250 26.53 5.13 0.91
C THR A 250 27.68 6.12 1.04
N GLU A 251 28.04 6.83 -0.03
CA GLU A 251 29.08 7.86 -0.03
C GLU A 251 28.73 9.03 0.92
N ILE A 252 27.47 9.46 0.92
CA ILE A 252 26.97 10.52 1.83
C ILE A 252 27.08 10.08 3.31
N VAL A 253 26.68 8.85 3.61
CA VAL A 253 26.81 8.28 4.97
C VAL A 253 28.28 8.23 5.41
N ASN A 254 29.17 7.76 4.53
CA ASN A 254 30.61 7.70 4.83
C ASN A 254 31.19 9.11 5.03
N TYR A 255 30.80 10.08 4.20
CA TYR A 255 31.19 11.48 4.37
C TYR A 255 30.71 12.04 5.71
N ALA A 256 29.45 11.78 6.08
CA ALA A 256 28.89 12.23 7.35
C ALA A 256 29.68 11.66 8.55
N ASN A 257 29.98 10.37 8.52
CA ASN A 257 30.75 9.73 9.59
C ASN A 257 32.17 10.32 9.72
N THR A 258 32.86 10.52 8.59
CA THR A 258 34.21 11.10 8.56
C THR A 258 34.24 12.52 9.09
N ASN A 259 33.17 13.29 8.83
CA ASN A 259 33.09 14.70 9.23
C ASN A 259 32.24 14.91 10.51
N HIS A 260 31.99 13.84 11.29
CA HIS A 260 31.25 13.89 12.56
C HIS A 260 29.85 14.54 12.46
N LYS A 261 29.18 14.40 11.29
CA LYS A 261 27.84 14.91 11.07
C LYS A 261 26.79 13.83 11.42
N LYS A 262 25.62 14.25 11.83
CA LYS A 262 24.48 13.34 12.04
C LYS A 262 23.86 12.94 10.70
N ALA A 263 23.73 11.65 10.45
CA ALA A 263 23.11 11.16 9.21
C ALA A 263 22.11 10.04 9.49
N ALA A 264 20.98 10.08 8.76
CA ALA A 264 19.97 9.03 8.75
C ALA A 264 19.64 8.62 7.31
N VAL A 265 19.54 7.32 7.07
CA VAL A 265 19.04 6.75 5.82
C VAL A 265 17.55 6.51 5.98
N LEU A 266 16.75 7.06 5.07
CA LEU A 266 15.31 6.88 4.99
C LEU A 266 14.99 5.95 3.82
N SER A 267 14.77 4.67 4.11
CA SER A 267 14.38 3.67 3.13
C SER A 267 12.91 3.82 2.79
N ILE A 268 12.62 4.05 1.51
CA ILE A 268 11.25 4.09 0.98
C ILE A 268 11.00 2.90 0.06
N SER A 269 9.74 2.63 -0.27
CA SER A 269 9.32 1.50 -1.12
C SER A 269 9.54 0.14 -0.44
N LYS A 270 10.47 -0.66 -0.91
CA LYS A 270 10.77 -2.01 -0.37
C LYS A 270 11.88 -1.92 0.66
N PRO A 271 11.74 -2.52 1.85
CA PRO A 271 12.68 -2.32 2.95
C PRO A 271 13.99 -3.13 2.84
N TYR A 272 14.26 -3.79 1.72
CA TYR A 272 15.42 -4.68 1.60
C TYR A 272 16.76 -3.95 1.54
N ASP A 273 16.74 -2.67 1.17
CA ASP A 273 17.92 -1.80 1.11
C ASP A 273 18.45 -1.38 2.50
N VAL A 274 17.70 -1.54 3.56
CA VAL A 274 18.17 -1.24 4.92
C VAL A 274 19.41 -2.07 5.30
N ALA A 275 19.62 -3.22 4.66
CA ALA A 275 20.81 -4.04 4.83
C ALA A 275 22.04 -3.54 4.06
N ASN A 276 21.87 -2.59 3.13
CA ASN A 276 22.95 -2.08 2.28
C ASN A 276 23.84 -1.01 2.93
N TYR A 277 23.43 -0.50 4.09
CA TYR A 277 24.10 0.64 4.74
C TYR A 277 24.73 0.27 6.09
N PRO A 278 25.71 -0.64 6.11
CA PRO A 278 26.32 -1.08 7.39
C PRO A 278 26.98 0.05 8.16
N ALA A 279 27.51 1.07 7.48
CA ALA A 279 28.14 2.23 8.08
C ALA A 279 27.13 3.29 8.59
N ALA A 280 25.86 3.21 8.23
CA ALA A 280 24.87 4.15 8.72
C ALA A 280 24.57 3.88 10.20
N LYS A 281 24.57 4.93 11.02
CA LYS A 281 24.22 4.86 12.44
C LYS A 281 22.72 4.91 12.68
N ALA A 282 21.96 5.48 11.75
CA ALA A 282 20.50 5.57 11.80
C ALA A 282 19.88 5.16 10.48
N ILE A 283 18.92 4.22 10.52
CA ILE A 283 18.18 3.73 9.35
C ILE A 283 16.72 3.58 9.74
N LEU A 284 15.84 4.16 8.92
CA LEU A 284 14.39 4.02 9.06
C LEU A 284 13.80 3.43 7.76
N ALA A 285 12.78 2.59 7.89
CA ALA A 285 11.95 2.16 6.77
C ALA A 285 10.57 2.79 6.91
N VAL A 286 10.10 3.43 5.83
CA VAL A 286 8.80 4.11 5.80
C VAL A 286 7.84 3.52 4.78
N TYR A 287 8.31 2.55 4.00
CA TYR A 287 7.52 1.82 3.01
C TYR A 287 6.84 2.73 1.97
N GLY A 288 5.80 2.21 1.29
CA GLY A 288 4.94 2.98 0.42
C GLY A 288 5.55 3.35 -0.93
N ASN A 289 5.03 4.42 -1.49
CA ASN A 289 5.36 4.86 -2.84
C ASN A 289 6.44 5.94 -2.85
N LYS A 290 6.92 6.22 -4.06
CA LYS A 290 7.96 7.19 -4.45
C LYS A 290 7.59 8.64 -4.16
N GLY A 291 6.89 9.04 -3.23
CA GLY A 291 6.53 10.43 -3.06
C GLY A 291 5.44 10.90 -4.02
N MET A 292 5.32 12.18 -4.22
CA MET A 292 4.27 12.83 -4.97
C MET A 292 4.70 13.11 -6.41
N ASP A 293 3.79 12.87 -7.37
CA ASP A 293 4.00 13.30 -8.75
C ASP A 293 3.68 14.81 -8.88
N PRO A 294 4.66 15.67 -9.13
CA PRO A 294 4.44 17.10 -9.29
C PRO A 294 3.66 17.44 -10.56
N THR A 295 3.55 16.50 -11.52
CA THR A 295 2.81 16.73 -12.77
C THR A 295 1.30 16.66 -12.58
N GLU A 296 0.81 16.10 -11.48
CA GLU A 296 -0.62 16.05 -11.14
C GLU A 296 -1.19 17.39 -10.66
N SER A 297 -0.49 18.50 -10.85
CA SER A 297 -0.90 19.86 -10.47
C SER A 297 -1.24 20.04 -8.98
N LEU A 298 -0.75 19.16 -8.15
CA LEU A 298 -1.02 19.18 -6.71
C LEU A 298 -0.07 20.19 -6.04
N LYS A 299 -0.64 21.02 -5.17
CA LYS A 299 0.16 21.90 -4.35
C LYS A 299 1.03 21.08 -3.40
N PRO A 300 2.31 21.45 -3.21
CA PRO A 300 3.21 20.75 -2.29
C PRO A 300 2.64 20.56 -0.88
N ASP A 301 1.79 21.47 -0.44
CA ASP A 301 1.15 21.44 0.87
C ASP A 301 0.03 20.37 0.99
N ASN A 302 -0.47 19.90 -0.15
CA ASN A 302 -1.48 18.84 -0.27
C ASN A 302 -0.84 17.51 -0.71
N ALA A 303 0.44 17.29 -0.36
CA ALA A 303 1.18 16.11 -0.76
C ALA A 303 0.43 14.82 -0.44
N PHE A 304 0.29 13.97 -1.43
CA PHE A 304 -0.05 12.57 -1.29
C PHE A 304 1.26 11.79 -1.09
N GLY A 305 1.21 10.61 -0.48
CA GLY A 305 2.42 9.89 -0.10
C GLY A 305 2.88 10.30 1.30
N PRO A 306 2.14 9.89 2.33
CA PRO A 306 2.33 10.32 3.71
C PRO A 306 3.60 9.74 4.34
N ASN A 307 4.24 8.76 3.71
CA ASN A 307 5.37 8.00 4.23
C ASN A 307 6.64 8.84 4.40
N ILE A 308 7.02 9.63 3.38
CA ILE A 308 8.24 10.47 3.45
C ILE A 308 8.10 11.54 4.53
N PRO A 309 7.03 12.35 4.57
CA PRO A 309 6.84 13.30 5.67
C PRO A 309 6.82 12.63 7.05
N ALA A 310 6.16 11.48 7.18
CA ALA A 310 6.11 10.74 8.44
C ALA A 310 7.51 10.28 8.89
N GLY A 311 8.34 9.77 7.97
CA GLY A 311 9.72 9.42 8.26
C GLY A 311 10.54 10.61 8.76
N VAL A 312 10.41 11.76 8.10
CA VAL A 312 11.05 13.00 8.55
C VAL A 312 10.55 13.39 9.93
N GLU A 313 9.23 13.40 10.16
CA GLU A 313 8.64 13.74 11.46
C GLU A 313 9.16 12.81 12.58
N VAL A 314 9.31 11.51 12.31
CA VAL A 314 9.87 10.55 13.28
C VAL A 314 11.35 10.79 13.55
N ILE A 315 12.17 11.07 12.53
CA ILE A 315 13.60 11.37 12.69
C ILE A 315 13.84 12.47 13.73
N PHE A 316 12.96 13.47 13.79
CA PHE A 316 13.06 14.60 14.72
C PHE A 316 12.18 14.46 15.98
N ASN A 317 11.63 13.27 16.22
CA ASN A 317 10.72 12.98 17.33
C ASN A 317 9.44 13.83 17.34
N GLY A 318 8.96 14.24 16.18
CA GLY A 318 7.69 14.97 16.03
C GLY A 318 6.45 14.06 16.03
N LYS A 319 6.65 12.76 15.86
CA LYS A 319 5.57 11.75 15.86
C LYS A 319 6.03 10.47 16.52
N GLU A 320 5.09 9.82 17.19
CA GLU A 320 5.26 8.46 17.70
C GLU A 320 5.32 7.47 16.54
N HIS A 321 6.18 6.46 16.68
CA HIS A 321 6.32 5.36 15.73
C HIS A 321 6.17 4.02 16.47
N LEU A 322 5.50 3.07 15.81
CA LEU A 322 5.19 1.75 16.37
C LEU A 322 5.59 0.63 15.41
N GLY A 323 6.19 0.99 14.26
CA GLY A 323 6.48 0.06 13.18
C GLY A 323 7.54 -0.97 13.55
N THR A 324 7.31 -2.19 13.07
CA THR A 324 8.28 -3.27 13.02
C THR A 324 8.36 -3.81 11.61
N LEU A 325 9.48 -4.41 11.23
CA LEU A 325 9.66 -4.97 9.90
C LEU A 325 8.57 -6.01 9.58
N PRO A 326 7.82 -5.86 8.49
CA PRO A 326 6.77 -6.78 8.11
C PRO A 326 7.28 -8.03 7.40
N VAL A 327 8.59 -8.07 7.10
CA VAL A 327 9.28 -9.17 6.41
C VAL A 327 10.68 -9.35 6.97
N ASP A 328 11.24 -10.54 6.75
CA ASP A 328 12.68 -10.76 6.97
C ASP A 328 13.50 -9.96 5.95
N ILE A 329 14.60 -9.38 6.39
CA ILE A 329 15.55 -8.65 5.54
C ILE A 329 16.78 -9.52 5.34
N PRO A 330 16.98 -10.09 4.15
CA PRO A 330 18.20 -10.86 3.84
C PRO A 330 19.46 -10.00 3.96
N LYS A 331 20.59 -10.63 4.29
CA LYS A 331 21.90 -9.99 4.09
C LYS A 331 22.13 -9.76 2.61
N ILE A 332 22.80 -8.66 2.31
CA ILE A 332 23.21 -8.35 0.93
C ILE A 332 24.67 -8.75 0.77
N VAL A 333 24.90 -9.67 -0.15
CA VAL A 333 26.25 -10.17 -0.51
C VAL A 333 26.43 -9.93 -2.00
N ASP A 334 27.43 -9.16 -2.37
CA ASP A 334 27.76 -8.79 -3.76
C ASP A 334 26.54 -8.26 -4.56
N GLY A 335 25.70 -7.45 -3.91
CA GLY A 335 24.52 -6.83 -4.51
C GLY A 335 23.31 -7.77 -4.67
N LYS A 336 23.34 -8.95 -4.07
CA LYS A 336 22.25 -9.94 -4.09
C LYS A 336 21.76 -10.25 -2.69
N MET A 337 20.47 -10.56 -2.59
CA MET A 337 19.87 -11.04 -1.35
C MET A 337 20.33 -12.48 -1.06
N SER A 338 20.82 -12.71 0.16
CA SER A 338 21.15 -14.07 0.62
C SER A 338 19.87 -14.89 0.79
N GLU A 339 19.89 -16.15 0.36
CA GLU A 339 18.78 -17.09 0.54
C GLU A 339 18.73 -17.67 1.98
N THR A 340 19.82 -17.59 2.72
CA THR A 340 19.97 -18.30 4.01
C THR A 340 20.27 -17.39 5.19
N GLU A 341 20.84 -16.22 4.97
CA GLU A 341 21.27 -15.31 6.01
C GLU A 341 20.44 -14.02 6.02
N TYR A 342 20.11 -13.55 7.20
CA TYR A 342 19.29 -12.37 7.41
C TYR A 342 20.05 -11.30 8.18
N ALA A 343 19.89 -10.04 7.74
CA ALA A 343 20.36 -8.86 8.46
C ALA A 343 19.41 -8.51 9.62
N TYR A 344 18.11 -8.58 9.33
CA TYR A 344 17.06 -8.34 10.32
C TYR A 344 15.93 -9.33 10.12
N ARG A 345 15.24 -9.70 11.22
CA ARG A 345 14.09 -10.61 11.18
C ARG A 345 12.78 -9.82 11.19
N ILE A 346 11.72 -10.44 10.66
CA ILE A 346 10.36 -9.93 10.80
C ILE A 346 10.06 -9.59 12.26
N GLY A 347 9.38 -8.48 12.51
CA GLY A 347 9.10 -7.97 13.85
C GLY A 347 10.20 -7.12 14.46
N HIS A 348 11.39 -6.98 13.81
CA HIS A 348 12.44 -6.08 14.30
C HIS A 348 12.03 -4.63 14.15
N GLY A 349 12.24 -3.84 15.18
CA GLY A 349 12.02 -2.40 15.25
C GLY A 349 12.57 -1.86 16.56
N LEU A 350 13.12 -0.66 16.53
CA LEU A 350 13.62 0.06 17.68
C LEU A 350 12.66 1.20 18.01
N PHE A 351 12.54 1.50 19.29
CA PHE A 351 11.63 2.53 19.77
C PHE A 351 12.41 3.53 20.62
N TYR A 352 12.08 4.80 20.50
CA TYR A 352 12.48 5.84 21.42
C TYR A 352 11.24 6.50 22.02
N PRO A 353 11.36 7.24 23.15
CA PRO A 353 10.21 7.80 23.85
C PRO A 353 9.29 8.57 22.92
N ALA A 354 7.98 8.44 23.15
CA ALA A 354 6.99 9.22 22.45
C ALA A 354 7.30 10.72 22.54
N PRO A 355 6.97 11.51 21.50
CA PRO A 355 7.10 12.96 21.54
C PRO A 355 6.35 13.55 22.74
N ALA A 356 6.90 14.60 23.33
CA ALA A 356 6.14 15.35 24.34
C ALA A 356 4.82 15.84 23.72
N PRO A 357 3.71 15.82 24.47
CA PRO A 357 2.45 16.38 24.00
C PRO A 357 2.68 17.84 23.59
N LEU A 358 2.22 18.19 22.39
CA LEU A 358 2.23 19.59 21.96
C LEU A 358 1.38 20.41 22.94
N PRO A 359 1.78 21.65 23.29
CA PRO A 359 0.93 22.51 24.08
C PRO A 359 -0.42 22.64 23.40
N THR A 360 -1.46 22.21 24.07
CA THR A 360 -2.85 22.35 23.58
C THR A 360 -3.08 23.83 23.34
N PRO A 361 -3.54 24.28 22.16
CA PRO A 361 -3.96 25.65 21.99
C PRO A 361 -5.00 25.94 23.10
N GLU A 362 -4.75 26.96 23.91
CA GLU A 362 -5.76 27.43 24.86
C GLU A 362 -7.05 27.68 24.08
N THR A 363 -8.02 26.82 24.28
CA THR A 363 -9.37 27.01 23.74
C THR A 363 -9.89 28.25 24.47
N GLN A 364 -9.80 29.42 23.83
CA GLN A 364 -10.57 30.59 24.28
C GLN A 364 -12.03 30.18 24.19
N VAL A 365 -12.59 29.84 25.32
CA VAL A 365 -14.00 29.63 25.45
C VAL A 365 -14.66 30.96 25.13
N PRO A 366 -15.50 31.08 24.10
CA PRO A 366 -16.25 32.30 23.87
C PRO A 366 -17.23 32.46 25.02
N THR A 367 -16.95 33.39 25.89
CA THR A 367 -17.95 33.87 26.88
C THR A 367 -18.96 34.77 26.15
N SER A 368 -20.00 34.17 25.61
CA SER A 368 -21.23 34.87 25.23
C SER A 368 -22.38 33.92 25.43
N PRO A 369 -23.39 34.31 26.22
CA PRO A 369 -24.55 33.46 26.44
C PRO A 369 -25.44 33.46 25.18
N VAL A 370 -25.57 32.29 24.57
CA VAL A 370 -26.60 32.07 23.56
C VAL A 370 -27.95 32.03 24.29
N GLN A 371 -28.81 32.98 24.00
CA GLN A 371 -30.22 32.98 24.41
C GLN A 371 -30.95 31.85 23.67
N ASP A 372 -31.52 30.96 24.42
CA ASP A 372 -32.34 29.84 23.98
C ASP A 372 -33.73 30.36 23.51
N PRO A 373 -34.20 30.08 22.29
CA PRO A 373 -35.56 30.36 21.91
C PRO A 373 -36.48 29.24 22.43
N THR A 374 -37.27 29.59 23.40
CA THR A 374 -38.41 28.83 23.96
C THR A 374 -39.28 28.22 22.86
N HIS A 375 -39.36 26.90 22.80
CA HIS A 375 -40.48 26.18 22.25
C HIS A 375 -41.23 25.45 23.37
N GLN A 376 -42.38 25.97 23.69
CA GLN A 376 -43.39 25.29 24.50
C GLN A 376 -43.96 24.13 23.73
N THR A 377 -43.91 22.92 24.29
CA THR A 377 -44.86 21.85 24.00
C THR A 377 -45.32 21.22 25.30
N GLN A 378 -46.64 21.17 25.44
CA GLN A 378 -47.41 20.67 26.59
C GLN A 378 -47.20 19.15 26.78
N PRO A 379 -47.38 18.63 28.02
CA PRO A 379 -47.25 17.22 28.33
C PRO A 379 -48.52 16.45 28.03
N VAL A 380 -48.35 15.24 27.44
CA VAL A 380 -49.39 14.21 27.42
C VAL A 380 -49.02 13.16 28.46
N GLU A 381 -49.85 13.08 29.51
CA GLU A 381 -49.84 11.99 30.47
C GLU A 381 -50.32 10.69 29.85
N VAL A 382 -49.56 9.63 30.02
CA VAL A 382 -50.11 8.25 30.12
C VAL A 382 -49.31 7.50 31.18
N GLY A 383 -50.01 7.13 32.23
CA GLY A 383 -49.51 6.44 33.41
C GLY A 383 -49.32 4.92 33.18
N HIS A 384 -48.58 4.36 34.01
CA HIS A 384 -48.69 3.18 34.87
C HIS A 384 -47.44 2.35 35.02
N THR A 385 -47.04 2.31 36.25
CA THR A 385 -46.65 1.24 37.16
C THR A 385 -45.32 0.49 36.89
N GLY A 386 -44.38 0.77 37.75
CA GLY A 386 -43.94 -0.08 38.86
C GLY A 386 -42.84 -1.07 38.51
N THR A 387 -41.65 -0.89 38.95
CA THR A 387 -41.00 -1.63 40.03
C THR A 387 -39.49 -1.30 40.05
N GLN A 388 -39.05 -0.79 41.18
CA GLN A 388 -37.64 -0.62 41.53
C GLN A 388 -37.00 -1.97 41.79
N VAL A 389 -35.76 -2.18 41.32
CA VAL A 389 -34.74 -2.93 42.06
C VAL A 389 -33.37 -2.29 41.84
N LEU A 390 -32.85 -1.74 42.91
CA LEU A 390 -31.44 -1.41 43.12
C LEU A 390 -30.63 -2.73 43.33
N VAL A 391 -29.54 -2.96 42.59
CA VAL A 391 -28.39 -3.65 43.16
C VAL A 391 -27.11 -3.15 42.48
N SER A 392 -26.28 -2.56 43.29
CA SER A 392 -24.84 -2.36 43.06
C SER A 392 -24.11 -3.69 43.06
N LYS A 393 -23.13 -3.90 42.13
CA LYS A 393 -21.82 -4.46 42.47
C LYS A 393 -20.85 -4.46 41.27
N GLN A 394 -19.68 -4.02 41.58
CA GLN A 394 -18.46 -4.24 40.80
C GLN A 394 -18.22 -5.74 40.57
N GLU A 395 -17.81 -6.11 39.38
CA GLU A 395 -17.02 -7.33 39.19
C GLU A 395 -15.97 -7.19 38.08
N LYS A 396 -14.86 -7.82 38.37
CA LYS A 396 -13.53 -7.85 37.81
C LYS A 396 -13.49 -8.29 36.33
N ALA A 397 -12.49 -7.77 35.65
CA ALA A 397 -11.98 -8.28 34.39
C ALA A 397 -11.68 -9.79 34.46
N SER A 398 -12.23 -10.57 33.52
CA SER A 398 -11.82 -11.93 33.26
C SER A 398 -11.09 -12.01 31.91
N THR A 399 -9.88 -12.51 32.00
CA THR A 399 -9.00 -12.92 30.91
C THR A 399 -9.68 -13.93 30.01
N LEU A 400 -9.77 -13.64 28.71
CA LEU A 400 -10.15 -14.62 27.70
C LEU A 400 -8.94 -15.42 27.25
N ASP A 401 -8.98 -16.71 27.56
CA ASP A 401 -8.02 -17.72 27.14
C ASP A 401 -7.96 -17.85 25.61
N ARG A 402 -6.74 -17.85 25.13
CA ARG A 402 -6.38 -18.15 23.75
C ARG A 402 -6.23 -19.66 23.60
N PRO A 403 -6.84 -20.35 22.62
CA PRO A 403 -6.60 -21.77 22.41
C PRO A 403 -5.15 -22.02 21.96
N GLN A 404 -4.44 -22.84 22.67
CA GLN A 404 -3.15 -23.38 22.27
C GLN A 404 -3.34 -24.37 21.12
N VAL A 405 -2.62 -24.16 20.03
CA VAL A 405 -2.50 -25.12 18.93
C VAL A 405 -1.33 -26.04 19.24
N THR A 406 -1.64 -27.30 19.50
CA THR A 406 -0.65 -28.38 19.68
C THR A 406 -0.03 -28.78 18.35
N PRO A 407 1.31 -28.92 18.23
CA PRO A 407 1.93 -29.42 17.01
C PRO A 407 1.66 -30.90 16.79
N ILE A 408 1.18 -31.27 15.61
CA ILE A 408 1.07 -32.66 15.17
C ILE A 408 2.46 -33.11 14.73
N ALA A 409 2.97 -34.14 15.43
CA ALA A 409 4.21 -34.83 15.11
C ALA A 409 4.07 -35.59 13.78
N VAL A 410 4.89 -35.28 12.79
CA VAL A 410 5.06 -36.08 11.57
C VAL A 410 6.13 -37.12 11.84
N LYS A 411 5.73 -38.39 11.74
CA LYS A 411 6.65 -39.55 11.80
C LYS A 411 7.59 -39.54 10.61
N GLN A 412 8.88 -39.61 10.90
CA GLN A 412 9.93 -39.94 9.93
C GLN A 412 9.76 -41.37 9.45
N ALA A 413 9.79 -41.59 8.15
CA ALA A 413 10.08 -42.88 7.53
C ALA A 413 11.49 -42.78 6.92
N THR A 414 12.32 -43.70 7.35
CA THR A 414 13.72 -43.88 6.95
C THR A 414 13.83 -44.68 5.65
N ASP A 415 14.95 -44.42 4.95
CA ASP A 415 15.66 -45.23 3.96
C ASP A 415 15.08 -45.39 2.55
N GLN A 416 15.71 -44.68 1.60
CA GLN A 416 16.42 -45.32 0.49
C GLN A 416 17.41 -44.35 -0.19
N ALA A 417 18.56 -44.93 -0.64
CA ALA A 417 19.79 -44.32 -1.06
C ALA A 417 19.73 -43.49 -2.37
N PRO A 418 20.78 -42.67 -2.68
CA PRO A 418 20.67 -41.56 -3.62
C PRO A 418 20.91 -41.97 -5.07
N VAL A 419 20.04 -41.51 -5.97
CA VAL A 419 20.30 -41.45 -7.42
C VAL A 419 20.76 -40.06 -7.75
N SER A 420 21.99 -39.92 -8.22
CA SER A 420 22.60 -38.69 -8.70
C SER A 420 21.94 -38.25 -9.99
N VAL A 421 21.27 -37.10 -9.97
CA VAL A 421 20.86 -36.37 -11.18
C VAL A 421 21.44 -34.96 -11.07
N SER A 422 22.28 -34.63 -12.03
CA SER A 422 22.88 -33.30 -12.19
C SER A 422 21.81 -32.24 -12.39
N ALA A 423 21.71 -31.34 -11.45
CA ALA A 423 20.80 -30.17 -11.55
C ALA A 423 21.58 -29.02 -12.22
N SER A 424 21.10 -28.58 -13.37
CA SER A 424 21.39 -27.25 -13.90
C SER A 424 20.63 -26.21 -13.08
N PRO A 425 21.19 -25.02 -12.81
CA PRO A 425 20.54 -24.03 -11.94
C PRO A 425 19.35 -23.40 -12.65
N ALA A 426 18.17 -23.62 -12.10
CA ALA A 426 16.99 -22.86 -12.47
C ALA A 426 17.12 -21.42 -11.94
N SER A 427 17.22 -20.45 -12.84
CA SER A 427 17.18 -19.04 -12.49
C SER A 427 15.81 -18.69 -11.87
N SER A 428 15.79 -18.35 -10.59
CA SER A 428 14.61 -17.79 -9.92
C SER A 428 14.39 -16.36 -10.40
N VAL A 429 13.67 -16.21 -11.51
CA VAL A 429 13.19 -14.91 -11.99
C VAL A 429 11.94 -14.56 -11.17
N LEU A 430 12.06 -13.58 -10.29
CA LEU A 430 10.90 -12.92 -9.67
C LEU A 430 9.95 -12.42 -10.77
N PRO A 431 8.62 -12.58 -10.64
CA PRO A 431 7.69 -12.11 -11.64
C PRO A 431 7.83 -10.61 -11.85
N LYS A 432 8.11 -10.19 -13.07
CA LYS A 432 8.12 -8.78 -13.47
C LYS A 432 6.68 -8.25 -13.38
N THR A 433 6.37 -7.51 -12.33
CA THR A 433 5.19 -6.65 -12.33
C THR A 433 5.51 -5.44 -13.20
N GLY A 434 4.79 -5.32 -14.33
CA GLY A 434 5.09 -4.33 -15.35
C GLY A 434 4.94 -2.91 -14.87
N GLN A 435 5.94 -2.11 -15.20
CA GLN A 435 5.79 -0.66 -15.35
C GLN A 435 5.10 -0.42 -16.69
N THR A 436 3.90 0.14 -16.68
CA THR A 436 3.38 0.96 -17.77
C THR A 436 2.54 2.07 -17.16
N GLU A 437 2.85 3.25 -17.65
CA GLU A 437 2.38 4.56 -17.22
C GLU A 437 0.87 4.74 -17.27
N ASN A 438 0.40 5.59 -16.38
CA ASN A 438 -0.95 6.04 -16.13
C ASN A 438 -1.70 6.51 -17.38
N LEU A 439 -2.66 5.70 -17.85
CA LEU A 439 -3.78 6.16 -18.70
C LEU A 439 -5.10 5.40 -18.46
N LEU A 440 -5.23 4.67 -17.37
CA LEU A 440 -6.30 3.67 -17.18
C LEU A 440 -7.39 4.02 -16.16
N ALA A 441 -7.35 5.21 -15.56
CA ALA A 441 -8.40 5.62 -14.61
C ALA A 441 -9.75 5.97 -15.27
N LEU A 442 -9.80 6.17 -16.58
CA LEU A 442 -11.01 6.62 -17.31
C LEU A 442 -11.82 5.49 -17.97
N MET A 443 -11.32 4.27 -18.05
CA MET A 443 -12.00 3.17 -18.77
C MET A 443 -12.80 2.18 -17.91
N GLY A 444 -12.72 2.24 -16.60
CA GLY A 444 -13.47 1.36 -15.70
C GLY A 444 -15.00 1.51 -15.76
N ILE A 445 -15.50 2.61 -16.30
CA ILE A 445 -16.94 2.93 -16.36
C ILE A 445 -17.63 2.32 -17.60
N SER A 446 -16.91 2.11 -18.69
CA SER A 446 -17.52 1.69 -19.97
C SER A 446 -17.81 0.18 -20.06
N LEU A 447 -17.07 -0.68 -19.37
CA LEU A 447 -17.27 -2.13 -19.43
C LEU A 447 -18.50 -2.61 -18.63
N LEU A 448 -18.96 -1.82 -17.66
CA LEU A 448 -20.14 -2.13 -16.85
C LEU A 448 -21.47 -1.90 -17.60
N THR A 449 -21.47 -1.13 -18.67
CA THR A 449 -22.64 -0.88 -19.52
C THR A 449 -22.88 -1.95 -20.58
N PHE A 450 -21.83 -2.68 -20.99
CA PHE A 450 -21.94 -3.64 -22.11
C PHE A 450 -22.65 -4.96 -21.73
N LEU A 451 -22.47 -5.45 -20.51
CA LEU A 451 -23.13 -6.70 -20.08
C LEU A 451 -24.65 -6.55 -19.78
N GLY A 452 -25.12 -5.31 -19.58
CA GLY A 452 -26.54 -5.04 -19.36
C GLY A 452 -27.40 -5.02 -20.66
N SER A 453 -26.76 -4.95 -21.82
CA SER A 453 -27.47 -4.77 -23.10
C SER A 453 -27.89 -6.09 -23.81
N PHE A 454 -27.41 -7.24 -23.29
CA PHE A 454 -27.64 -8.53 -23.96
C PHE A 454 -28.89 -9.29 -23.51
N VAL A 455 -29.67 -8.79 -22.55
CA VAL A 455 -30.87 -9.47 -22.03
C VAL A 455 -32.17 -9.02 -22.72
N TYR A 456 -32.14 -8.06 -23.65
CA TYR A 456 -33.33 -7.65 -24.39
C TYR A 456 -33.24 -8.05 -25.88
N PRO A 457 -34.23 -8.80 -26.44
CA PRO A 457 -34.25 -9.09 -27.87
C PRO A 457 -34.51 -7.79 -28.64
N ARG A 458 -33.59 -7.42 -29.52
CA ARG A 458 -33.81 -6.33 -30.49
C ARG A 458 -35.00 -6.69 -31.39
N LYS A 459 -36.16 -6.03 -31.21
CA LYS A 459 -37.15 -5.94 -32.23
C LYS A 459 -36.56 -5.17 -33.42
N LYS A 460 -36.48 -5.82 -34.57
CA LYS A 460 -36.20 -5.17 -35.87
C LYS A 460 -37.32 -4.16 -36.16
N HIS A 461 -36.94 -2.95 -36.41
CA HIS A 461 -37.62 -2.05 -37.36
C HIS A 461 -36.60 -1.57 -38.35
#